data_5bbf402eab5f3c1bcb241ebe85e98035
#
_entry.id   5bbf402eab5f3c1bcb241ebe85e98035
#
_cell.length_a   1.000
_cell.length_b   1.000
_cell.length_c   1.000
_cell.angle_alpha   90.00
_cell.angle_beta   90.00
_cell.angle_gamma   90.00
#
_symmetry.space_group_name_H-M   'P 1'
#
loop_
_entity.id
_entity.type
_entity.pdbx_description
1 polymer ?
#
loop_
_entity_poly.entity_id
_entity_poly.type
_entity_poly.pdbx_seq_one_letter_code
_entity_poly.pdbx_strand_id
1 'polypeptide(L)'
;MKYISTRGGMAPQSFSDILLEGLAPDGGLAIPEQLPQVDAATLESWRGLSYADLAFEVLSLFATDIPAEDLRGLTRAAYRQGVFKSEDIVPVRELGQGLQLLGLSEGPTLAFKDMAMQFLGQVFEYVLTRRGTTLNIVGATSGDTGSAAEYALRGKQGVAVFMLSPHGRMSAFQRAQMYSLQDENIHNIAVRGVFDQAQDIVKQLAGDLAFKTRYRLGAVNSINWARIAAQVVYYFHGWLRAAPKGGEVSFAVPSGNFGNILSGHIARGMGVPIRRLVLATNENNVLEEFFRTGVYRPRGPEHTYATSSPSMDISRASNFERFVFDLVGRDPGRVASLWADLARDGSFDLSALKPQFETRYGFVAGASSHADRLLTIRNTFDETGVLVDPHTADGIKVARQFVEPGVPMLVLETALPAKFAETIEAALGRTVPPPADLADLESLPQRVTLMDCDAQAVRAFIEAHAKV
;
A
#
# COMPACT_ATOMS: atom_id res chain seq x y z
N MET A 1 12.78 18.78 5.05
CA MET A 1 13.15 17.38 4.72
C MET A 1 13.68 17.35 3.30
N LYS A 2 14.76 16.59 3.08
CA LYS A 2 15.30 16.31 1.73
C LYS A 2 15.16 14.85 1.41
N TYR A 3 14.92 14.55 0.14
CA TYR A 3 14.73 13.21 -0.39
C TYR A 3 15.82 12.86 -1.39
N ILE A 4 16.37 11.68 -1.30
CA ILE A 4 17.44 11.14 -2.13
C ILE A 4 16.97 9.84 -2.79
N SER A 5 17.69 9.39 -3.84
CA SER A 5 17.48 8.06 -4.42
C SER A 5 18.21 6.99 -3.63
N THR A 6 17.60 5.82 -3.48
CA THR A 6 18.26 4.61 -2.95
C THR A 6 19.48 4.17 -3.76
N ARG A 7 19.63 4.65 -5.01
CA ARG A 7 20.76 4.35 -5.92
C ARG A 7 21.70 5.54 -6.16
N GLY A 8 21.39 6.71 -5.57
CA GLY A 8 22.28 7.88 -5.54
C GLY A 8 22.25 8.80 -6.75
N GLY A 9 21.54 8.47 -7.81
CA GLY A 9 21.51 9.25 -9.07
C GLY A 9 20.45 10.37 -9.10
N MET A 10 19.99 10.87 -7.94
CA MET A 10 19.03 11.96 -7.85
C MET A 10 19.55 13.06 -6.93
N ALA A 11 19.53 14.31 -7.41
CA ALA A 11 19.79 15.46 -6.55
C ALA A 11 18.72 15.53 -5.45
N PRO A 12 19.05 16.00 -4.23
CA PRO A 12 18.08 16.10 -3.14
C PRO A 12 16.87 16.96 -3.50
N GLN A 13 15.68 16.41 -3.37
CA GLN A 13 14.40 17.03 -3.73
C GLN A 13 13.50 17.30 -2.52
N SER A 14 12.44 18.10 -2.74
CA SER A 14 11.38 18.34 -1.75
C SER A 14 10.33 17.21 -1.78
N PHE A 15 9.44 17.21 -0.77
CA PHE A 15 8.31 16.29 -0.74
C PHE A 15 7.36 16.47 -1.95
N SER A 16 7.04 17.72 -2.29
CA SER A 16 6.16 18.03 -3.42
C SER A 16 6.75 17.63 -4.77
N ASP A 17 8.08 17.61 -4.93
CA ASP A 17 8.73 17.16 -6.15
C ASP A 17 8.63 15.64 -6.30
N ILE A 18 9.03 14.88 -5.27
CA ILE A 18 8.99 13.42 -5.32
C ILE A 18 7.56 12.86 -5.36
N LEU A 19 6.57 13.62 -4.85
CA LEU A 19 5.15 13.27 -4.97
C LEU A 19 4.74 13.14 -6.44
N LEU A 20 5.15 14.11 -7.28
CA LEU A 20 4.76 14.15 -8.70
C LEU A 20 5.60 13.21 -9.57
N GLU A 21 6.88 13.02 -9.25
CA GLU A 21 7.79 12.17 -10.02
C GLU A 21 7.56 10.68 -9.79
N GLY A 22 7.29 10.29 -8.55
CA GLY A 22 7.02 8.90 -8.13
C GLY A 22 8.25 7.98 -8.12
N LEU A 23 9.06 7.97 -9.19
CA LEU A 23 10.29 7.17 -9.33
C LEU A 23 11.49 8.09 -9.53
N ALA A 24 12.62 7.78 -8.92
CA ALA A 24 13.83 8.54 -9.12
C ALA A 24 14.39 8.36 -10.56
N PRO A 25 15.11 9.37 -11.12
CA PRO A 25 15.61 9.33 -12.50
C PRO A 25 16.54 8.15 -12.80
N ASP A 26 17.25 7.66 -11.79
CA ASP A 26 18.15 6.50 -11.88
C ASP A 26 17.46 5.14 -11.73
N GLY A 27 16.13 5.13 -11.67
CA GLY A 27 15.32 3.94 -11.44
C GLY A 27 15.31 3.45 -9.98
N GLY A 28 15.96 4.18 -9.06
CA GLY A 28 15.89 3.98 -7.62
C GLY A 28 14.61 4.55 -7.02
N LEU A 29 14.46 4.41 -5.72
CA LEU A 29 13.28 4.88 -4.97
C LEU A 29 13.62 6.11 -4.13
N ALA A 30 12.71 7.10 -4.14
CA ALA A 30 12.83 8.25 -3.25
C ALA A 30 12.70 7.82 -1.77
N ILE A 31 13.60 8.32 -0.92
CA ILE A 31 13.59 8.08 0.53
C ILE A 31 14.12 9.33 1.23
N PRO A 32 13.68 9.68 2.46
CA PRO A 32 14.29 10.77 3.22
C PRO A 32 15.79 10.57 3.41
N GLU A 33 16.56 11.62 3.27
CA GLU A 33 18.00 11.59 3.53
C GLU A 33 18.30 11.12 4.97
N GLN A 34 17.46 11.54 5.91
CA GLN A 34 17.47 11.07 7.30
C GLN A 34 16.03 10.87 7.78
N LEU A 35 15.82 9.83 8.59
CA LEU A 35 14.51 9.62 9.22
C LEU A 35 14.35 10.61 10.39
N PRO A 36 13.23 11.35 10.46
CA PRO A 36 12.93 12.19 11.60
C PRO A 36 12.80 11.34 12.86
N GLN A 37 13.23 11.87 13.99
CA GLN A 37 13.15 11.20 15.29
C GLN A 37 12.05 11.85 16.13
N VAL A 38 11.27 11.02 16.82
CA VAL A 38 10.23 11.46 17.76
C VAL A 38 10.58 10.87 19.12
N ASP A 39 10.80 11.72 20.11
CA ASP A 39 11.13 11.27 21.45
C ASP A 39 9.90 10.72 22.21
N ALA A 40 10.15 9.98 23.29
CA ALA A 40 9.11 9.33 24.06
C ALA A 40 8.08 10.31 24.67
N ALA A 41 8.49 11.52 25.04
CA ALA A 41 7.59 12.53 25.60
C ALA A 41 6.63 13.06 24.53
N THR A 42 7.14 13.33 23.34
CA THR A 42 6.35 13.75 22.18
C THR A 42 5.38 12.65 21.78
N LEU A 43 5.84 11.39 21.69
CA LEU A 43 4.97 10.23 21.38
C LEU A 43 3.81 10.14 22.37
N GLU A 44 4.08 10.21 23.67
CA GLU A 44 3.02 10.14 24.68
C GLU A 44 2.05 11.34 24.63
N SER A 45 2.55 12.53 24.25
CA SER A 45 1.68 13.72 24.10
C SER A 45 0.65 13.58 22.96
N TRP A 46 0.88 12.69 21.99
CA TRP A 46 -0.04 12.43 20.87
C TRP A 46 -1.15 11.44 21.20
N ARG A 47 -1.14 10.81 22.39
CA ARG A 47 -2.08 9.73 22.76
C ARG A 47 -3.56 10.12 22.69
N GLY A 48 -3.89 11.39 22.89
CA GLY A 48 -5.26 11.88 22.82
C GLY A 48 -5.69 12.49 21.48
N LEU A 49 -4.82 12.51 20.47
CA LEU A 49 -5.12 13.14 19.20
C LEU A 49 -6.14 12.33 18.39
N SER A 50 -6.97 13.03 17.60
CA SER A 50 -7.74 12.42 16.53
C SER A 50 -6.80 11.83 15.49
N TYR A 51 -7.29 10.88 14.66
CA TYR A 51 -6.45 10.33 13.59
C TYR A 51 -5.96 11.41 12.62
N ALA A 52 -6.82 12.38 12.25
CA ALA A 52 -6.45 13.47 11.35
C ALA A 52 -5.38 14.40 11.93
N ASP A 53 -5.45 14.71 13.23
CA ASP A 53 -4.45 15.54 13.91
C ASP A 53 -3.13 14.76 14.12
N LEU A 54 -3.19 13.46 14.45
CA LEU A 54 -2.01 12.60 14.47
C LEU A 54 -1.36 12.51 13.09
N ALA A 55 -2.15 12.40 12.03
CA ALA A 55 -1.66 12.40 10.65
C ALA A 55 -0.94 13.70 10.33
N PHE A 56 -1.45 14.85 10.79
CA PHE A 56 -0.76 16.12 10.65
C PHE A 56 0.60 16.11 11.37
N GLU A 57 0.65 15.68 12.61
CA GLU A 57 1.90 15.65 13.39
C GLU A 57 2.97 14.77 12.70
N VAL A 58 2.60 13.56 12.28
CA VAL A 58 3.54 12.64 11.62
C VAL A 58 3.94 13.15 10.22
N LEU A 59 2.97 13.58 9.42
CA LEU A 59 3.23 14.00 8.02
C LEU A 59 3.97 15.33 7.94
N SER A 60 3.84 16.23 8.93
CA SER A 60 4.60 17.48 9.00
C SER A 60 6.12 17.25 9.09
N LEU A 61 6.54 16.11 9.64
CA LEU A 61 7.94 15.71 9.67
C LEU A 61 8.50 15.35 8.28
N PHE A 62 7.64 14.94 7.37
CA PHE A 62 7.99 14.54 6.00
C PHE A 62 7.72 15.65 4.97
N ALA A 63 6.55 16.26 4.99
CA ALA A 63 6.08 17.24 4.02
C ALA A 63 6.46 18.68 4.43
N THR A 64 7.74 18.93 4.70
CA THR A 64 8.24 20.20 5.29
C THR A 64 8.19 21.41 4.34
N ASP A 65 7.90 21.21 3.07
CA ASP A 65 7.70 22.24 2.05
C ASP A 65 6.22 22.65 1.88
N ILE A 66 5.30 22.01 2.61
CA ILE A 66 3.89 22.39 2.69
C ILE A 66 3.68 23.20 3.98
N PRO A 67 3.09 24.41 3.92
CA PRO A 67 2.78 25.18 5.13
C PRO A 67 1.91 24.38 6.12
N ALA A 68 2.17 24.54 7.41
CA ALA A 68 1.54 23.74 8.47
C ALA A 68 -0.01 23.83 8.45
N GLU A 69 -0.56 25.03 8.24
CA GLU A 69 -2.01 25.19 8.18
C GLU A 69 -2.64 24.47 6.97
N ASP A 70 -1.98 24.56 5.81
CA ASP A 70 -2.43 23.87 4.60
C ASP A 70 -2.39 22.35 4.82
N LEU A 71 -1.26 21.84 5.35
CA LEU A 71 -1.12 20.39 5.63
C LEU A 71 -2.18 19.89 6.63
N ARG A 72 -2.47 20.67 7.68
CA ARG A 72 -3.54 20.36 8.64
C ARG A 72 -4.91 20.32 7.97
N GLY A 73 -5.18 21.24 7.04
CA GLY A 73 -6.39 21.22 6.22
C GLY A 73 -6.48 19.95 5.37
N LEU A 74 -5.38 19.55 4.73
CA LEU A 74 -5.32 18.37 3.86
C LEU A 74 -5.53 17.07 4.65
N THR A 75 -4.92 16.93 5.84
CA THR A 75 -5.11 15.73 6.69
C THR A 75 -6.54 15.63 7.21
N ARG A 76 -7.16 16.74 7.61
CA ARG A 76 -8.56 16.77 8.05
C ARG A 76 -9.53 16.51 6.91
N ALA A 77 -9.23 16.94 5.69
CA ALA A 77 -10.03 16.63 4.52
C ALA A 77 -9.94 15.16 4.12
N ALA A 78 -8.76 14.55 4.27
CA ALA A 78 -8.53 13.15 3.96
C ALA A 78 -9.14 12.20 4.99
N TYR A 79 -8.95 12.48 6.28
CA TYR A 79 -9.29 11.57 7.39
C TYR A 79 -10.47 12.12 8.21
N ARG A 80 -11.67 11.95 7.68
CA ARG A 80 -12.91 12.42 8.31
C ARG A 80 -14.05 11.43 8.17
N GLN A 81 -15.03 11.52 9.04
CA GLN A 81 -16.30 10.87 8.87
C GLN A 81 -16.95 11.25 7.51
N GLY A 82 -17.61 10.32 6.86
CA GLY A 82 -18.13 10.48 5.50
C GLY A 82 -17.15 10.14 4.39
N VAL A 83 -15.83 10.12 4.67
CA VAL A 83 -14.81 9.44 3.84
C VAL A 83 -14.56 8.05 4.40
N PHE A 84 -14.32 7.94 5.72
CA PHE A 84 -14.20 6.68 6.44
C PHE A 84 -15.48 6.38 7.22
N LYS A 85 -15.84 5.11 7.32
CA LYS A 85 -17.08 4.65 7.99
C LYS A 85 -16.95 4.72 9.52
N SER A 86 -15.79 4.35 10.05
CA SER A 86 -15.52 4.40 11.48
C SER A 86 -15.21 5.84 11.93
N GLU A 87 -15.76 6.24 13.08
CA GLU A 87 -15.44 7.50 13.74
C GLU A 87 -13.96 7.59 14.15
N ASP A 88 -13.37 6.45 14.54
CA ASP A 88 -11.96 6.34 14.88
C ASP A 88 -11.04 6.35 13.65
N ILE A 89 -11.57 6.31 12.43
CA ILE A 89 -10.87 6.14 11.15
C ILE A 89 -10.15 4.79 11.08
N VAL A 90 -9.38 4.44 12.11
CA VAL A 90 -8.63 3.19 12.26
C VAL A 90 -8.99 2.56 13.61
N PRO A 91 -10.09 1.80 13.68
CA PRO A 91 -10.50 1.14 14.91
C PRO A 91 -9.55 0.01 15.30
N VAL A 92 -9.40 -0.22 16.60
CA VAL A 92 -8.69 -1.38 17.16
C VAL A 92 -9.73 -2.32 17.78
N ARG A 93 -9.72 -3.59 17.36
CA ARG A 93 -10.68 -4.62 17.81
C ARG A 93 -9.94 -5.79 18.42
N GLU A 94 -10.41 -6.27 19.58
CA GLU A 94 -9.82 -7.45 20.23
C GLU A 94 -10.16 -8.75 19.46
N LEU A 95 -9.16 -9.60 19.26
CA LEU A 95 -9.34 -10.97 18.75
C LEU A 95 -9.05 -12.03 19.81
N GLY A 96 -8.70 -11.62 21.03
CA GLY A 96 -8.31 -12.53 22.11
C GLY A 96 -6.87 -13.07 21.95
N GLN A 97 -6.40 -13.80 22.97
CA GLN A 97 -5.08 -14.43 22.98
C GLN A 97 -3.91 -13.48 22.70
N GLY A 98 -4.02 -12.22 23.08
CA GLY A 98 -2.99 -11.19 22.83
C GLY A 98 -2.97 -10.62 21.42
N LEU A 99 -3.95 -10.99 20.57
CA LEU A 99 -4.14 -10.46 19.22
C LEU A 99 -5.17 -9.36 19.21
N GLN A 100 -4.88 -8.30 18.50
CA GLN A 100 -5.79 -7.21 18.17
C GLN A 100 -5.81 -6.98 16.66
N LEU A 101 -6.94 -6.53 16.13
CA LEU A 101 -7.09 -6.19 14.73
C LEU A 101 -7.03 -4.67 14.57
N LEU A 102 -6.10 -4.19 13.75
CA LEU A 102 -6.00 -2.79 13.37
C LEU A 102 -6.77 -2.58 12.07
N GLY A 103 -7.94 -1.97 12.15
CA GLY A 103 -8.90 -1.79 11.06
C GLY A 103 -8.47 -0.71 10.07
N LEU A 104 -7.88 -1.10 8.94
CA LEU A 104 -7.44 -0.19 7.87
C LEU A 104 -8.39 -0.14 6.68
N SER A 105 -9.50 -0.86 6.74
CA SER A 105 -10.42 -1.10 5.61
C SER A 105 -11.75 -0.33 5.72
N GLU A 106 -11.79 0.70 6.57
CA GLU A 106 -12.98 1.54 6.79
C GLU A 106 -13.19 2.62 5.71
N GLY A 107 -12.28 2.72 4.74
CA GLY A 107 -12.33 3.69 3.66
C GLY A 107 -13.33 3.33 2.54
N PRO A 108 -13.47 4.21 1.53
CA PRO A 108 -14.51 4.09 0.50
C PRO A 108 -14.38 2.83 -0.37
N THR A 109 -13.20 2.25 -0.49
CA THR A 109 -13.00 1.05 -1.30
C THR A 109 -12.79 -0.22 -0.48
N LEU A 110 -12.94 -0.15 0.84
CA LEU A 110 -12.85 -1.27 1.76
C LEU A 110 -11.48 -1.98 1.73
N ALA A 111 -10.40 -1.21 1.53
CA ALA A 111 -9.04 -1.71 1.55
C ALA A 111 -8.10 -0.68 2.18
N PHE A 112 -7.02 -1.16 2.84
CA PHE A 112 -6.01 -0.31 3.50
C PHE A 112 -5.40 0.74 2.58
N LYS A 113 -5.48 0.53 1.27
CA LYS A 113 -4.97 1.46 0.26
C LYS A 113 -5.63 2.83 0.34
N ASP A 114 -6.87 2.90 0.80
CA ASP A 114 -7.59 4.15 1.03
C ASP A 114 -6.86 5.06 2.03
N MET A 115 -6.20 4.48 3.04
CA MET A 115 -5.46 5.25 4.04
C MET A 115 -4.41 6.17 3.41
N ALA A 116 -3.71 5.69 2.40
CA ALA A 116 -2.73 6.50 1.68
C ALA A 116 -3.38 7.33 0.55
N MET A 117 -4.30 6.72 -0.21
CA MET A 117 -4.85 7.35 -1.41
C MET A 117 -5.71 8.56 -1.09
N GLN A 118 -6.51 8.55 -0.01
CA GLN A 118 -7.32 9.70 0.38
C GLN A 118 -6.45 10.93 0.70
N PHE A 119 -5.31 10.72 1.36
CA PHE A 119 -4.34 11.80 1.57
C PHE A 119 -3.68 12.25 0.27
N LEU A 120 -3.22 11.31 -0.57
CA LEU A 120 -2.63 11.62 -1.87
C LEU A 120 -3.55 12.45 -2.74
N GLY A 121 -4.83 12.12 -2.80
CA GLY A 121 -5.81 12.87 -3.58
C GLY A 121 -5.87 14.34 -3.17
N GLN A 122 -5.82 14.64 -1.86
CA GLN A 122 -5.78 16.01 -1.36
C GLN A 122 -4.47 16.72 -1.72
N VAL A 123 -3.34 16.05 -1.54
CA VAL A 123 -2.02 16.66 -1.75
C VAL A 123 -1.72 16.85 -3.25
N PHE A 124 -2.14 15.93 -4.13
CA PHE A 124 -2.00 16.12 -5.57
C PHE A 124 -2.74 17.37 -6.04
N GLU A 125 -4.02 17.50 -5.71
CA GLU A 125 -4.80 18.69 -6.08
C GLU A 125 -4.16 19.97 -5.55
N TYR A 126 -3.73 19.98 -4.29
CA TYR A 126 -3.06 21.12 -3.66
C TYR A 126 -1.78 21.53 -4.40
N VAL A 127 -0.88 20.57 -4.66
CA VAL A 127 0.42 20.84 -5.30
C VAL A 127 0.22 21.27 -6.76
N LEU A 128 -0.67 20.62 -7.51
CA LEU A 128 -0.95 20.93 -8.90
C LEU A 128 -1.56 22.32 -9.04
N THR A 129 -2.51 22.68 -8.18
CA THR A 129 -3.12 24.02 -8.15
C THR A 129 -2.07 25.10 -7.88
N ARG A 130 -1.20 24.90 -6.91
CA ARG A 130 -0.15 25.88 -6.58
C ARG A 130 0.90 26.01 -7.68
N ARG A 131 1.17 24.94 -8.42
CA ARG A 131 2.13 24.96 -9.55
C ARG A 131 1.50 25.39 -10.87
N GLY A 132 0.17 25.56 -10.92
CA GLY A 132 -0.55 25.90 -12.17
C GLY A 132 -0.36 24.84 -13.25
N THR A 133 -0.35 23.54 -12.87
CA THR A 133 -0.08 22.41 -13.77
C THR A 133 -1.13 21.32 -13.63
N THR A 134 -1.09 20.34 -14.54
CA THR A 134 -1.99 19.18 -14.57
C THR A 134 -1.19 17.89 -14.47
N LEU A 135 -1.87 16.79 -14.17
CA LEU A 135 -1.29 15.46 -14.09
C LEU A 135 -2.26 14.42 -14.67
N ASN A 136 -1.76 13.54 -15.52
CA ASN A 136 -2.50 12.42 -16.06
C ASN A 136 -1.96 11.13 -15.47
N ILE A 137 -2.70 10.55 -14.55
CA ILE A 137 -2.34 9.29 -13.90
C ILE A 137 -2.66 8.15 -14.86
N VAL A 138 -1.65 7.36 -15.19
CA VAL A 138 -1.82 6.13 -15.98
C VAL A 138 -1.38 4.94 -15.12
N GLY A 139 -2.26 3.98 -14.97
CA GLY A 139 -2.00 2.81 -14.14
C GLY A 139 -2.64 1.54 -14.67
N ALA A 140 -2.12 0.40 -14.23
CA ALA A 140 -2.76 -0.90 -14.40
C ALA A 140 -3.12 -1.48 -13.04
N THR A 141 -4.26 -2.15 -12.96
CA THR A 141 -4.80 -2.68 -11.72
C THR A 141 -5.43 -4.06 -11.90
N SER A 142 -5.35 -4.88 -10.85
CA SER A 142 -6.15 -6.08 -10.68
C SER A 142 -7.41 -5.86 -9.82
N GLY A 143 -7.65 -4.59 -9.39
CA GLY A 143 -8.84 -4.21 -8.61
C GLY A 143 -8.55 -3.17 -7.52
N ASP A 144 -7.96 -3.57 -6.39
CA ASP A 144 -7.88 -2.74 -5.17
C ASP A 144 -7.10 -1.43 -5.31
N THR A 145 -5.97 -1.45 -6.03
CA THR A 145 -5.17 -0.23 -6.21
C THR A 145 -5.87 0.77 -7.13
N GLY A 146 -6.50 0.26 -8.19
CA GLY A 146 -7.24 1.10 -9.13
C GLY A 146 -8.45 1.74 -8.47
N SER A 147 -9.28 0.96 -7.78
CA SER A 147 -10.45 1.50 -7.08
C SER A 147 -10.06 2.56 -6.05
N ALA A 148 -9.04 2.31 -5.23
CA ALA A 148 -8.58 3.28 -4.23
C ALA A 148 -8.04 4.58 -4.87
N ALA A 149 -7.31 4.48 -5.99
CA ALA A 149 -6.81 5.63 -6.73
C ALA A 149 -7.95 6.46 -7.34
N GLU A 150 -8.91 5.79 -7.98
CA GLU A 150 -10.05 6.46 -8.60
C GLU A 150 -10.94 7.18 -7.57
N TYR A 151 -11.27 6.52 -6.46
CA TYR A 151 -12.05 7.14 -5.39
C TYR A 151 -11.36 8.33 -4.73
N ALA A 152 -10.04 8.32 -4.64
CA ALA A 152 -9.28 9.43 -4.09
C ALA A 152 -9.13 10.61 -5.05
N LEU A 153 -9.11 10.34 -6.37
CA LEU A 153 -8.82 11.33 -7.40
C LEU A 153 -10.05 11.79 -8.19
N ARG A 154 -11.21 11.12 -7.98
CA ARG A 154 -12.47 11.52 -8.64
C ARG A 154 -12.82 12.97 -8.32
N GLY A 155 -13.21 13.72 -9.33
CA GLY A 155 -13.59 15.12 -9.21
C GLY A 155 -12.46 16.10 -8.87
N LYS A 156 -11.20 15.62 -8.70
CA LYS A 156 -10.06 16.47 -8.37
C LYS A 156 -9.66 17.37 -9.53
N GLN A 157 -9.38 18.64 -9.22
CA GLN A 157 -8.93 19.62 -10.21
C GLN A 157 -7.51 19.29 -10.69
N GLY A 158 -7.27 19.49 -12.00
CA GLY A 158 -5.94 19.29 -12.58
C GLY A 158 -5.50 17.81 -12.74
N VAL A 159 -6.33 16.83 -12.35
CA VAL A 159 -6.01 15.41 -12.47
C VAL A 159 -6.96 14.71 -13.44
N ALA A 160 -6.43 13.85 -14.32
CA ALA A 160 -7.20 12.82 -14.99
C ALA A 160 -6.59 11.43 -14.68
N VAL A 161 -7.42 10.41 -14.61
CA VAL A 161 -7.03 9.03 -14.26
C VAL A 161 -7.40 8.10 -15.41
N PHE A 162 -6.42 7.38 -15.91
CA PHE A 162 -6.56 6.35 -16.94
C PHE A 162 -6.15 5.02 -16.32
N MET A 163 -7.13 4.20 -15.95
CA MET A 163 -6.87 2.95 -15.25
C MET A 163 -7.16 1.76 -16.17
N LEU A 164 -6.10 1.03 -16.49
CA LEU A 164 -6.17 -0.19 -17.29
C LEU A 164 -6.45 -1.39 -16.40
N SER A 165 -7.37 -2.25 -16.80
CA SER A 165 -7.71 -3.48 -16.10
C SER A 165 -7.91 -4.64 -17.07
N PRO A 166 -7.61 -5.90 -16.71
CA PRO A 166 -7.80 -7.04 -17.57
C PRO A 166 -9.29 -7.37 -17.69
N HIS A 167 -9.82 -7.40 -18.91
CA HIS A 167 -11.23 -7.67 -19.15
C HIS A 167 -11.65 -9.05 -18.60
N GLY A 168 -12.72 -9.06 -17.79
CA GLY A 168 -13.29 -10.28 -17.23
C GLY A 168 -12.47 -10.99 -16.14
N ARG A 169 -11.39 -10.37 -15.63
CA ARG A 169 -10.50 -10.98 -14.64
C ARG A 169 -10.66 -10.47 -13.20
N MET A 170 -11.32 -9.34 -13.02
CA MET A 170 -11.66 -8.82 -11.68
C MET A 170 -12.96 -9.42 -11.18
N SER A 171 -13.16 -9.49 -9.86
CA SER A 171 -14.46 -9.87 -9.28
C SER A 171 -15.57 -8.89 -9.69
N ALA A 172 -16.83 -9.31 -9.64
CA ALA A 172 -17.96 -8.45 -9.97
C ALA A 172 -17.99 -7.21 -9.08
N PHE A 173 -17.71 -7.38 -7.79
CA PHE A 173 -17.64 -6.31 -6.82
C PHE A 173 -16.54 -5.29 -7.16
N GLN A 174 -15.32 -5.73 -7.46
CA GLN A 174 -14.22 -4.83 -7.81
C GLN A 174 -14.47 -4.06 -9.11
N ARG A 175 -15.05 -4.74 -10.12
CA ARG A 175 -15.48 -4.06 -11.37
C ARG A 175 -16.50 -2.98 -11.08
N ALA A 176 -17.52 -3.31 -10.29
CA ALA A 176 -18.56 -2.37 -9.95
C ALA A 176 -18.03 -1.17 -9.17
N GLN A 177 -17.09 -1.37 -8.22
CA GLN A 177 -16.44 -0.27 -7.53
C GLN A 177 -15.79 0.74 -8.47
N MET A 178 -15.08 0.25 -9.49
CA MET A 178 -14.37 1.13 -10.44
C MET A 178 -15.31 1.69 -11.50
N TYR A 179 -16.04 0.82 -12.18
CA TYR A 179 -16.76 1.19 -13.38
C TYR A 179 -18.05 1.97 -13.11
N SER A 180 -18.59 1.94 -11.88
CA SER A 180 -19.75 2.75 -11.51
C SER A 180 -19.44 4.24 -11.33
N LEU A 181 -18.16 4.61 -11.29
CA LEU A 181 -17.75 6.02 -11.19
C LEU A 181 -18.09 6.77 -12.49
N GLN A 182 -18.83 7.88 -12.36
CA GLN A 182 -19.29 8.69 -13.49
C GLN A 182 -18.54 10.03 -13.62
N ASP A 183 -17.52 10.25 -12.77
CA ASP A 183 -16.73 11.49 -12.77
C ASP A 183 -15.96 11.65 -14.09
N GLU A 184 -16.02 12.85 -14.68
CA GLU A 184 -15.46 13.12 -16.02
C GLU A 184 -13.94 12.88 -16.13
N ASN A 185 -13.23 13.02 -15.00
CA ASN A 185 -11.78 12.84 -14.93
C ASN A 185 -11.34 11.39 -14.66
N ILE A 186 -12.26 10.43 -14.57
CA ILE A 186 -11.96 9.01 -14.38
C ILE A 186 -12.24 8.25 -15.68
N HIS A 187 -11.24 7.56 -16.20
CA HIS A 187 -11.32 6.78 -17.43
C HIS A 187 -10.90 5.35 -17.17
N ASN A 188 -11.89 4.45 -17.10
CA ASN A 188 -11.70 3.02 -16.99
C ASN A 188 -11.49 2.40 -18.37
N ILE A 189 -10.39 1.66 -18.56
CA ILE A 189 -10.04 0.97 -19.80
C ILE A 189 -9.90 -0.52 -19.50
N ALA A 190 -10.83 -1.33 -20.02
CA ALA A 190 -10.73 -2.79 -19.95
C ALA A 190 -9.99 -3.30 -21.20
N VAL A 191 -8.84 -3.95 -21.02
CA VAL A 191 -8.06 -4.51 -22.13
C VAL A 191 -8.30 -6.00 -22.28
N ARG A 192 -8.44 -6.49 -23.53
CA ARG A 192 -8.54 -7.91 -23.85
C ARG A 192 -7.19 -8.60 -23.68
N GLY A 193 -6.82 -8.86 -22.42
CA GLY A 193 -5.54 -9.42 -22.05
C GLY A 193 -5.48 -9.80 -20.57
N VAL A 194 -4.26 -10.03 -20.09
CA VAL A 194 -3.95 -10.31 -18.69
C VAL A 194 -3.37 -9.06 -18.01
N PHE A 195 -3.29 -9.08 -16.68
CA PHE A 195 -2.80 -7.96 -15.89
C PHE A 195 -1.37 -7.52 -16.28
N ASP A 196 -0.47 -8.48 -16.54
CA ASP A 196 0.91 -8.19 -16.92
C ASP A 196 0.99 -7.45 -18.26
N GLN A 197 0.13 -7.80 -19.23
CA GLN A 197 0.06 -7.09 -20.50
C GLN A 197 -0.46 -5.66 -20.32
N ALA A 198 -1.45 -5.44 -19.44
CA ALA A 198 -1.88 -4.08 -19.09
C ALA A 198 -0.75 -3.27 -18.43
N GLN A 199 0.04 -3.89 -17.54
CA GLN A 199 1.22 -3.26 -16.96
C GLN A 199 2.29 -2.94 -18.00
N ASP A 200 2.50 -3.80 -18.98
CA ASP A 200 3.50 -3.58 -20.03
C ASP A 200 3.11 -2.40 -20.92
N ILE A 201 1.83 -2.22 -21.24
CA ILE A 201 1.34 -1.01 -21.90
C ILE A 201 1.67 0.24 -21.08
N VAL A 202 1.37 0.24 -19.78
CA VAL A 202 1.69 1.38 -18.89
C VAL A 202 3.19 1.69 -18.87
N LYS A 203 4.04 0.65 -18.77
CA LYS A 203 5.50 0.80 -18.81
C LYS A 203 5.98 1.37 -20.13
N GLN A 204 5.42 0.90 -21.26
CA GLN A 204 5.76 1.39 -22.59
C GLN A 204 5.43 2.86 -22.76
N LEU A 205 4.23 3.29 -22.33
CA LEU A 205 3.81 4.69 -22.38
C LEU A 205 4.65 5.59 -21.46
N ALA A 206 4.96 5.11 -20.25
CA ALA A 206 5.81 5.84 -19.29
C ALA A 206 7.29 5.91 -19.74
N GLY A 207 7.75 4.94 -20.53
CA GLY A 207 9.10 4.89 -21.11
C GLY A 207 9.29 5.82 -22.32
N ASP A 208 8.22 6.22 -23.00
CA ASP A 208 8.25 7.26 -24.03
C ASP A 208 8.33 8.63 -23.35
N LEU A 209 9.56 9.14 -23.19
CA LEU A 209 9.83 10.39 -22.49
C LEU A 209 9.13 11.61 -23.15
N ALA A 210 9.02 11.63 -24.47
CA ALA A 210 8.36 12.71 -25.20
C ALA A 210 6.85 12.71 -24.89
N PHE A 211 6.22 11.54 -24.91
CA PHE A 211 4.82 11.35 -24.58
C PHE A 211 4.56 11.66 -23.09
N LYS A 212 5.38 11.08 -22.21
CA LYS A 212 5.30 11.31 -20.76
C LYS A 212 5.38 12.80 -20.41
N THR A 213 6.33 13.51 -21.01
CA THR A 213 6.52 14.95 -20.75
C THR A 213 5.37 15.77 -21.30
N ARG A 214 4.97 15.51 -22.56
CA ARG A 214 3.89 16.28 -23.24
C ARG A 214 2.56 16.16 -22.48
N TYR A 215 2.20 14.96 -22.07
CA TYR A 215 0.94 14.69 -21.38
C TYR A 215 1.08 14.62 -19.85
N ARG A 216 2.23 14.97 -19.31
CA ARG A 216 2.50 14.98 -17.85
C ARG A 216 2.01 13.70 -17.19
N LEU A 217 2.50 12.55 -17.69
CA LEU A 217 2.10 11.26 -17.15
C LEU A 217 2.70 11.03 -15.76
N GLY A 218 1.87 10.67 -14.82
CA GLY A 218 2.23 10.28 -13.46
C GLY A 218 1.68 8.92 -13.09
N ALA A 219 2.06 8.45 -11.91
CA ALA A 219 1.63 7.17 -11.37
C ALA A 219 1.31 7.28 -9.88
N VAL A 220 0.35 6.47 -9.44
CA VAL A 220 -0.03 6.32 -8.02
C VAL A 220 0.31 4.93 -7.49
N ASN A 221 1.37 4.33 -8.01
CA ASN A 221 1.80 2.99 -7.62
C ASN A 221 2.37 2.94 -6.19
N SER A 222 2.63 1.73 -5.69
CA SER A 222 3.07 1.48 -4.31
C SER A 222 4.43 2.10 -3.95
N ILE A 223 5.23 2.49 -4.95
CA ILE A 223 6.58 3.07 -4.73
C ILE A 223 6.57 4.56 -4.43
N ASN A 224 5.48 5.28 -4.68
CA ASN A 224 5.38 6.69 -4.34
C ASN A 224 5.61 6.90 -2.85
N TRP A 225 6.59 7.75 -2.48
CA TRP A 225 6.96 7.97 -1.08
C TRP A 225 5.80 8.52 -0.24
N ALA A 226 4.97 9.39 -0.80
CA ALA A 226 3.84 9.93 -0.06
C ALA A 226 2.84 8.86 0.39
N ARG A 227 2.72 7.74 -0.36
CA ARG A 227 1.96 6.56 0.08
C ARG A 227 2.59 5.91 1.29
N ILE A 228 3.92 5.76 1.29
CA ILE A 228 4.65 5.19 2.43
C ILE A 228 4.48 6.10 3.66
N ALA A 229 4.71 7.41 3.51
CA ALA A 229 4.58 8.38 4.59
C ALA A 229 3.17 8.37 5.22
N ALA A 230 2.11 8.33 4.40
CA ALA A 230 0.74 8.25 4.90
C ALA A 230 0.45 6.93 5.66
N GLN A 231 1.11 5.84 5.28
CA GLN A 231 1.00 4.56 5.96
C GLN A 231 1.78 4.53 7.29
N VAL A 232 2.81 5.34 7.46
CA VAL A 232 3.52 5.46 8.75
C VAL A 232 2.56 5.87 9.87
N VAL A 233 1.57 6.71 9.59
CA VAL A 233 0.63 7.26 10.58
C VAL A 233 -0.09 6.18 11.38
N TYR A 234 -0.61 5.14 10.72
CA TYR A 234 -1.38 4.12 11.43
C TYR A 234 -0.52 3.18 12.31
N TYR A 235 0.79 3.13 12.12
CA TYR A 235 1.69 2.47 13.07
C TYR A 235 1.85 3.27 14.36
N PHE A 236 1.97 4.60 14.26
CA PHE A 236 1.87 5.48 15.43
C PHE A 236 0.53 5.31 16.12
N HIS A 237 -0.57 5.38 15.37
CA HIS A 237 -1.92 5.22 15.90
C HIS A 237 -2.11 3.88 16.61
N GLY A 238 -1.72 2.78 15.99
CA GLY A 238 -1.81 1.44 16.56
C GLY A 238 -1.05 1.32 17.88
N TRP A 239 0.18 1.86 17.94
CA TRP A 239 0.95 1.90 19.18
C TRP A 239 0.23 2.75 20.26
N LEU A 240 -0.21 3.96 19.92
CA LEU A 240 -0.91 4.85 20.85
C LEU A 240 -2.19 4.24 21.42
N ARG A 241 -2.89 3.39 20.66
CA ARG A 241 -4.15 2.75 21.08
C ARG A 241 -3.94 1.45 21.85
N ALA A 242 -2.97 0.63 21.46
CA ALA A 242 -2.77 -0.72 21.99
C ALA A 242 -1.71 -0.82 23.08
N ALA A 243 -0.65 -0.01 23.02
CA ALA A 243 0.42 -0.09 24.01
C ALA A 243 0.02 0.51 25.35
N PRO A 244 0.33 -0.15 26.48
CA PRO A 244 0.35 0.53 27.76
C PRO A 244 1.38 1.67 27.73
N LYS A 245 1.26 2.65 28.62
CA LYS A 245 2.18 3.79 28.69
C LYS A 245 3.64 3.31 28.78
N GLY A 246 4.46 3.73 27.81
CA GLY A 246 5.85 3.33 27.70
C GLY A 246 6.08 1.88 27.27
N GLY A 247 5.02 1.12 26.90
CA GLY A 247 5.12 -0.27 26.47
C GLY A 247 5.44 -0.42 24.98
N GLU A 248 5.74 -1.67 24.59
CA GLU A 248 5.98 -2.05 23.21
C GLU A 248 4.72 -2.68 22.59
N VAL A 249 4.65 -2.72 21.27
CA VAL A 249 3.69 -3.51 20.49
C VAL A 249 4.41 -4.28 19.39
N SER A 250 3.78 -5.32 18.87
CA SER A 250 4.18 -5.98 17.63
C SER A 250 3.12 -5.78 16.55
N PHE A 251 3.53 -5.75 15.28
CA PHE A 251 2.61 -5.67 14.15
C PHE A 251 2.79 -6.85 13.23
N ALA A 252 1.68 -7.52 12.88
CA ALA A 252 1.67 -8.55 11.85
C ALA A 252 1.03 -7.99 10.57
N VAL A 253 1.77 -8.08 9.48
CA VAL A 253 1.47 -7.36 8.26
C VAL A 253 1.38 -8.32 7.07
N PRO A 254 0.18 -8.51 6.49
CA PRO A 254 0.06 -9.17 5.19
C PRO A 254 0.84 -8.39 4.14
N SER A 255 1.80 -9.04 3.48
CA SER A 255 2.77 -8.33 2.65
C SER A 255 2.94 -8.94 1.26
N GLY A 256 2.72 -8.11 0.22
CA GLY A 256 3.09 -8.38 -1.17
C GLY A 256 4.25 -7.48 -1.59
N ASN A 257 3.97 -6.20 -1.93
CA ASN A 257 4.95 -5.21 -2.39
C ASN A 257 5.85 -4.61 -1.30
N PHE A 258 5.80 -5.12 -0.08
CA PHE A 258 6.57 -4.65 1.07
C PHE A 258 6.23 -3.22 1.55
N GLY A 259 5.35 -2.49 0.90
CA GLY A 259 5.06 -1.08 1.20
C GLY A 259 4.49 -0.87 2.60
N ASN A 260 3.50 -1.68 2.98
CA ASN A 260 2.84 -1.57 4.27
C ASN A 260 3.83 -1.83 5.42
N ILE A 261 4.52 -2.98 5.43
CA ILE A 261 5.47 -3.31 6.51
C ILE A 261 6.72 -2.40 6.52
N LEU A 262 7.12 -1.85 5.37
CA LEU A 262 8.14 -0.81 5.29
C LEU A 262 7.73 0.44 6.09
N SER A 263 6.45 0.81 6.05
CA SER A 263 5.96 1.95 6.84
C SER A 263 6.07 1.69 8.34
N GLY A 264 5.89 0.42 8.76
CA GLY A 264 6.19 0.00 10.14
C GLY A 264 7.67 0.08 10.48
N HIS A 265 8.55 -0.32 9.56
CA HIS A 265 10.00 -0.16 9.71
C HIS A 265 10.39 1.31 9.86
N ILE A 266 9.81 2.20 9.06
CA ILE A 266 10.02 3.65 9.17
C ILE A 266 9.51 4.16 10.53
N ALA A 267 8.30 3.81 10.94
CA ALA A 267 7.74 4.21 12.23
C ALA A 267 8.65 3.78 13.40
N ARG A 268 9.13 2.53 13.38
CA ARG A 268 10.10 2.02 14.35
C ARG A 268 11.41 2.82 14.32
N GLY A 269 11.91 3.13 13.14
CA GLY A 269 13.10 3.97 12.93
C GLY A 269 12.92 5.40 13.41
N MET A 270 11.69 5.93 13.47
CA MET A 270 11.33 7.24 14.00
C MET A 270 11.20 7.25 15.53
N GLY A 271 11.19 6.10 16.20
CA GLY A 271 11.13 6.00 17.65
C GLY A 271 9.89 5.33 18.22
N VAL A 272 8.95 4.89 17.39
CA VAL A 272 7.79 4.09 17.88
C VAL A 272 8.30 2.77 18.47
N PRO A 273 7.94 2.43 19.73
CA PRO A 273 8.40 1.21 20.37
C PRO A 273 7.73 -0.05 19.77
N ILE A 274 8.23 -0.48 18.63
CA ILE A 274 7.78 -1.68 17.94
C ILE A 274 8.74 -2.84 18.25
N ARG A 275 8.23 -3.85 18.93
CA ARG A 275 8.99 -5.05 19.32
C ARG A 275 9.30 -5.90 18.10
N ARG A 276 8.25 -6.29 17.33
CA ARG A 276 8.38 -7.08 16.11
C ARG A 276 7.55 -6.53 14.96
N LEU A 277 8.08 -6.68 13.76
CA LEU A 277 7.40 -6.55 12.49
C LEU A 277 7.31 -7.95 11.88
N VAL A 278 6.13 -8.55 12.00
CA VAL A 278 5.86 -9.91 11.53
C VAL A 278 5.38 -9.85 10.09
N LEU A 279 6.25 -10.23 9.17
CA LEU A 279 5.94 -10.29 7.76
C LEU A 279 5.18 -11.58 7.46
N ALA A 280 3.94 -11.46 6.99
CA ALA A 280 3.13 -12.58 6.55
C ALA A 280 3.02 -12.61 5.03
N THR A 281 3.37 -13.74 4.41
CA THR A 281 3.18 -13.99 2.99
C THR A 281 2.13 -15.08 2.77
N ASN A 282 1.60 -15.15 1.55
CA ASN A 282 0.88 -16.33 1.07
C ASN A 282 1.87 -17.34 0.44
N GLU A 283 1.41 -18.19 -0.45
CA GLU A 283 2.21 -19.18 -1.18
C GLU A 283 3.35 -18.53 -1.99
N ASN A 284 3.21 -17.24 -2.35
CA ASN A 284 4.25 -16.44 -3.00
C ASN A 284 5.22 -15.89 -1.93
N ASN A 285 5.97 -16.79 -1.32
CA ASN A 285 6.74 -16.55 -0.11
C ASN A 285 8.19 -16.07 -0.32
N VAL A 286 8.47 -15.35 -1.40
CA VAL A 286 9.83 -14.83 -1.70
C VAL A 286 10.40 -13.98 -0.57
N LEU A 287 9.58 -13.13 0.06
CA LEU A 287 10.02 -12.31 1.18
C LEU A 287 10.25 -13.14 2.45
N GLU A 288 9.37 -14.12 2.75
CA GLU A 288 9.61 -15.06 3.87
C GLU A 288 10.93 -15.79 3.67
N GLU A 289 11.18 -16.31 2.46
CA GLU A 289 12.42 -16.98 2.11
C GLU A 289 13.64 -16.08 2.36
N PHE A 290 13.56 -14.79 1.97
CA PHE A 290 14.63 -13.83 2.25
C PHE A 290 14.89 -13.69 3.76
N PHE A 291 13.86 -13.44 4.58
CA PHE A 291 14.07 -13.29 6.02
C PHE A 291 14.57 -14.57 6.70
N ARG A 292 14.24 -15.73 6.15
CA ARG A 292 14.72 -17.03 6.63
C ARG A 292 16.16 -17.35 6.18
N THR A 293 16.56 -16.94 4.96
CA THR A 293 17.85 -17.35 4.36
C THR A 293 18.86 -16.21 4.20
N GLY A 294 18.41 -14.99 4.01
CA GLY A 294 19.21 -13.83 3.59
C GLY A 294 19.38 -13.71 2.08
N VAL A 295 18.82 -14.64 1.29
CA VAL A 295 18.91 -14.63 -0.19
C VAL A 295 17.60 -14.11 -0.78
N TYR A 296 17.67 -13.05 -1.58
CA TYR A 296 16.53 -12.53 -2.32
C TYR A 296 16.53 -13.06 -3.74
N ARG A 297 15.53 -13.88 -4.05
CA ARG A 297 15.37 -14.54 -5.35
C ARG A 297 13.92 -14.48 -5.81
N PRO A 298 13.49 -13.38 -6.46
CA PRO A 298 12.15 -13.29 -7.06
C PRO A 298 11.94 -14.41 -8.08
N ARG A 299 10.71 -14.91 -8.10
CA ARG A 299 10.29 -15.93 -9.08
C ARG A 299 9.77 -15.25 -10.34
N GLY A 300 9.90 -15.91 -11.48
CA GLY A 300 9.28 -15.45 -12.74
C GLY A 300 7.75 -15.56 -12.70
N PRO A 301 7.06 -14.93 -13.66
CA PRO A 301 5.59 -14.95 -13.72
C PRO A 301 4.99 -16.36 -13.74
N GLU A 302 5.69 -17.31 -14.38
CA GLU A 302 5.29 -18.71 -14.49
C GLU A 302 5.37 -19.48 -13.17
N HIS A 303 6.06 -18.93 -12.17
CA HIS A 303 6.22 -19.51 -10.82
C HIS A 303 5.56 -18.64 -9.74
N THR A 304 4.76 -17.66 -10.14
CA THR A 304 3.94 -16.85 -9.24
C THR A 304 2.53 -17.44 -9.23
N TYR A 305 2.09 -17.90 -8.06
CA TYR A 305 0.80 -18.56 -7.90
C TYR A 305 -0.34 -17.55 -7.86
N ALA A 306 -1.44 -17.85 -8.56
CA ALA A 306 -2.71 -17.18 -8.34
C ALA A 306 -3.38 -17.78 -7.10
N THR A 307 -3.55 -16.99 -6.05
CA THR A 307 -4.05 -17.46 -4.75
C THR A 307 -5.40 -16.83 -4.38
N SER A 308 -5.99 -17.28 -3.28
CA SER A 308 -7.19 -16.67 -2.70
C SER A 308 -6.93 -15.42 -1.86
N SER A 309 -5.66 -14.97 -1.75
CA SER A 309 -5.26 -13.64 -1.24
C SER A 309 -4.49 -12.84 -2.31
N PRO A 310 -5.16 -12.45 -3.42
CA PRO A 310 -4.51 -12.04 -4.66
C PRO A 310 -3.70 -10.75 -4.58
N SER A 311 -3.96 -9.86 -3.62
CA SER A 311 -3.17 -8.63 -3.44
C SER A 311 -1.73 -8.92 -2.98
N MET A 312 -1.45 -10.16 -2.53
CA MET A 312 -0.14 -10.64 -2.11
C MET A 312 0.52 -11.56 -3.15
N ASP A 313 -0.07 -11.75 -4.35
CA ASP A 313 0.48 -12.55 -5.44
C ASP A 313 1.62 -11.79 -6.14
N ILE A 314 2.68 -11.57 -5.38
CA ILE A 314 3.82 -10.75 -5.75
C ILE A 314 5.10 -11.55 -5.51
N SER A 315 5.90 -11.70 -6.56
CA SER A 315 7.25 -12.28 -6.45
C SER A 315 8.31 -11.20 -6.26
N ARG A 316 8.22 -10.08 -6.97
CA ARG A 316 9.19 -8.98 -6.90
C ARG A 316 8.59 -7.81 -6.13
N ALA A 317 8.92 -7.72 -4.83
CA ALA A 317 8.42 -6.68 -3.95
C ALA A 317 9.07 -5.32 -4.24
N SER A 318 8.29 -4.39 -4.80
CA SER A 318 8.79 -3.11 -5.31
C SER A 318 9.38 -2.18 -4.25
N ASN A 319 8.88 -2.24 -3.00
CA ASN A 319 9.39 -1.40 -1.91
C ASN A 319 10.52 -2.03 -1.08
N PHE A 320 10.88 -3.27 -1.35
CA PHE A 320 11.91 -3.99 -0.62
C PHE A 320 13.28 -3.31 -0.71
N GLU A 321 13.56 -2.62 -1.82
CA GLU A 321 14.78 -1.86 -2.06
C GLU A 321 15.05 -0.82 -0.95
N ARG A 322 14.02 -0.17 -0.41
CA ARG A 322 14.18 0.81 0.68
C ARG A 322 14.66 0.17 1.99
N PHE A 323 14.18 -1.02 2.30
CA PHE A 323 14.68 -1.76 3.46
C PHE A 323 16.12 -2.24 3.23
N VAL A 324 16.43 -2.76 2.04
CA VAL A 324 17.80 -3.16 1.69
C VAL A 324 18.75 -1.96 1.77
N PHE A 325 18.33 -0.76 1.35
CA PHE A 325 19.12 0.45 1.50
C PHE A 325 19.51 0.72 2.96
N ASP A 326 18.56 0.65 3.89
CA ASP A 326 18.85 0.79 5.33
C ASP A 326 19.72 -0.37 5.86
N LEU A 327 19.45 -1.60 5.41
CA LEU A 327 20.18 -2.81 5.82
C LEU A 327 21.66 -2.77 5.43
N VAL A 328 21.99 -2.20 4.27
CA VAL A 328 23.37 -2.05 3.81
C VAL A 328 24.04 -0.75 4.24
N GLY A 329 23.46 -0.08 5.26
CA GLY A 329 24.02 1.15 5.84
C GLY A 329 23.77 2.41 5.02
N ARG A 330 22.71 2.42 4.19
CA ARG A 330 22.31 3.52 3.30
C ARG A 330 23.39 3.86 2.26
N ASP A 331 24.07 2.83 1.78
CA ASP A 331 25.07 2.93 0.71
C ASP A 331 24.40 2.74 -0.68
N PRO A 332 24.25 3.82 -1.47
CA PRO A 332 23.56 3.76 -2.75
C PRO A 332 24.33 2.95 -3.80
N GLY A 333 25.67 2.96 -3.74
CA GLY A 333 26.50 2.17 -4.65
C GLY A 333 26.31 0.67 -4.43
N ARG A 334 26.20 0.25 -3.17
CA ARG A 334 25.91 -1.14 -2.82
C ARG A 334 24.52 -1.57 -3.27
N VAL A 335 23.50 -0.72 -3.11
CA VAL A 335 22.15 -1.01 -3.62
C VAL A 335 22.15 -1.15 -5.13
N ALA A 336 22.78 -0.22 -5.84
CA ALA A 336 22.89 -0.27 -7.31
C ALA A 336 23.55 -1.58 -7.77
N SER A 337 24.63 -2.01 -7.10
CA SER A 337 25.29 -3.30 -7.39
C SER A 337 24.38 -4.49 -7.16
N LEU A 338 23.67 -4.56 -6.01
CA LEU A 338 22.74 -5.65 -5.70
C LEU A 338 21.60 -5.75 -6.72
N TRP A 339 21.07 -4.62 -7.19
CA TRP A 339 20.02 -4.61 -8.22
C TRP A 339 20.56 -4.97 -9.62
N ALA A 340 21.83 -4.68 -9.90
CA ALA A 340 22.50 -5.17 -11.11
C ALA A 340 22.72 -6.70 -11.04
N ASP A 341 23.14 -7.23 -9.89
CA ASP A 341 23.26 -8.68 -9.66
C ASP A 341 21.89 -9.36 -9.80
N LEU A 342 20.84 -8.78 -9.22
CA LEU A 342 19.47 -9.28 -9.37
C LEU A 342 19.02 -9.35 -10.84
N ALA A 343 19.38 -8.35 -11.63
CA ALA A 343 19.04 -8.31 -13.06
C ALA A 343 19.83 -9.34 -13.88
N ARG A 344 21.11 -9.59 -13.53
CA ARG A 344 22.01 -10.51 -14.22
C ARG A 344 21.78 -11.97 -13.80
N ASP A 345 21.73 -12.22 -12.48
CA ASP A 345 21.79 -13.55 -11.87
C ASP A 345 20.44 -14.01 -11.29
N GLY A 346 19.42 -13.14 -11.30
CA GLY A 346 18.10 -13.42 -10.74
C GLY A 346 18.03 -13.42 -9.21
N SER A 347 19.15 -13.14 -8.52
CA SER A 347 19.19 -13.13 -7.05
C SER A 347 20.37 -12.33 -6.52
N PHE A 348 20.31 -11.97 -5.23
CA PHE A 348 21.46 -11.52 -4.46
C PHE A 348 21.46 -12.11 -3.05
N ASP A 349 22.62 -12.15 -2.41
CA ASP A 349 22.86 -12.75 -1.10
C ASP A 349 23.28 -11.70 -0.06
N LEU A 350 22.50 -11.59 1.02
CA LEU A 350 22.75 -10.79 2.20
C LEU A 350 22.72 -11.64 3.48
N SER A 351 22.95 -12.96 3.38
CA SER A 351 22.90 -13.91 4.49
C SER A 351 23.83 -13.54 5.65
N ALA A 352 24.96 -12.88 5.36
CA ALA A 352 25.88 -12.35 6.37
C ALA A 352 25.22 -11.27 7.28
N LEU A 353 24.17 -10.60 6.81
CA LEU A 353 23.41 -9.58 7.58
C LEU A 353 22.18 -10.15 8.29
N LYS A 354 21.84 -11.43 8.07
CA LYS A 354 20.67 -12.09 8.64
C LYS A 354 20.51 -11.91 10.16
N PRO A 355 21.57 -11.99 11.00
CA PRO A 355 21.42 -11.77 12.44
C PRO A 355 20.83 -10.42 12.80
N GLN A 356 20.97 -9.41 11.93
CA GLN A 356 20.42 -8.07 12.16
C GLN A 356 18.91 -7.96 11.87
N PHE A 357 18.32 -8.89 11.12
CA PHE A 357 16.92 -8.81 10.70
C PHE A 357 15.99 -8.70 11.91
N GLU A 358 16.13 -9.61 12.88
CA GLU A 358 15.36 -9.56 14.12
C GLU A 358 16.00 -8.62 15.16
N THR A 359 17.30 -8.75 15.44
CA THR A 359 17.94 -8.06 16.56
C THR A 359 17.97 -6.55 16.41
N ARG A 360 18.22 -6.04 15.20
CA ARG A 360 18.31 -4.60 14.93
C ARG A 360 16.99 -4.04 14.37
N TYR A 361 16.36 -4.77 13.47
CA TYR A 361 15.21 -4.27 12.71
C TYR A 361 13.86 -4.84 13.17
N GLY A 362 13.86 -5.85 14.03
CA GLY A 362 12.63 -6.45 14.58
C GLY A 362 11.85 -7.31 13.59
N PHE A 363 12.42 -7.65 12.42
CA PHE A 363 11.73 -8.46 11.42
C PHE A 363 11.75 -9.94 11.75
N VAL A 364 10.57 -10.55 11.72
CA VAL A 364 10.35 -12.00 11.66
C VAL A 364 9.35 -12.28 10.53
N ALA A 365 9.32 -13.49 9.99
CA ALA A 365 8.49 -13.82 8.84
C ALA A 365 7.87 -15.19 8.92
N GLY A 366 6.75 -15.37 8.23
CA GLY A 366 6.11 -16.66 8.04
C GLY A 366 5.22 -16.65 6.79
N ALA A 367 4.82 -17.85 6.37
CA ALA A 367 3.95 -18.04 5.22
C ALA A 367 2.64 -18.73 5.61
N SER A 368 1.59 -18.52 4.84
CA SER A 368 0.27 -19.10 4.98
C SER A 368 -0.14 -19.76 3.67
N SER A 369 -0.74 -20.94 3.76
CA SER A 369 -1.30 -21.67 2.62
C SER A 369 -2.80 -21.39 2.46
N HIS A 370 -3.38 -21.79 1.32
CA HIS A 370 -4.82 -21.73 1.11
C HIS A 370 -5.60 -22.47 2.22
N ALA A 371 -5.14 -23.65 2.61
CA ALA A 371 -5.78 -24.41 3.69
C ALA A 371 -5.71 -23.69 5.05
N ASP A 372 -4.54 -23.12 5.40
CA ASP A 372 -4.35 -22.31 6.60
C ASP A 372 -5.31 -21.11 6.60
N ARG A 373 -5.45 -20.45 5.45
CA ARG A 373 -6.29 -19.25 5.25
C ARG A 373 -7.76 -19.55 5.51
N LEU A 374 -8.31 -20.61 4.87
CA LEU A 374 -9.70 -21.01 5.08
C LEU A 374 -9.95 -21.39 6.55
N LEU A 375 -9.04 -22.17 7.15
CA LEU A 375 -9.15 -22.56 8.56
C LEU A 375 -9.09 -21.34 9.49
N THR A 376 -8.20 -20.38 9.20
CA THR A 376 -8.05 -19.17 10.02
C THR A 376 -9.30 -18.28 9.95
N ILE A 377 -9.89 -18.10 8.76
CA ILE A 377 -11.16 -17.36 8.61
C ILE A 377 -12.24 -18.00 9.47
N ARG A 378 -12.43 -19.31 9.35
CA ARG A 378 -13.44 -20.07 10.11
C ARG A 378 -13.22 -19.96 11.61
N ASN A 379 -12.01 -20.32 12.09
CA ASN A 379 -11.71 -20.31 13.51
C ASN A 379 -11.83 -18.91 14.12
N THR A 380 -11.35 -17.86 13.43
CA THR A 380 -11.49 -16.49 13.92
C THR A 380 -12.96 -16.10 14.05
N PHE A 381 -13.80 -16.45 13.06
CA PHE A 381 -15.22 -16.20 13.12
C PHE A 381 -15.90 -16.98 14.26
N ASP A 382 -15.60 -18.25 14.41
CA ASP A 382 -16.19 -19.12 15.46
C ASP A 382 -15.78 -18.69 16.87
N GLU A 383 -14.52 -18.27 17.05
CA GLU A 383 -13.97 -17.86 18.35
C GLU A 383 -14.39 -16.45 18.77
N THR A 384 -14.53 -15.52 17.83
CA THR A 384 -14.67 -14.07 18.15
C THR A 384 -15.91 -13.40 17.54
N GLY A 385 -16.57 -14.05 16.60
CA GLY A 385 -17.63 -13.45 15.78
C GLY A 385 -17.11 -12.47 14.72
N VAL A 386 -15.79 -12.23 14.65
CA VAL A 386 -15.18 -11.31 13.69
C VAL A 386 -14.88 -12.05 12.40
N LEU A 387 -15.46 -11.58 11.30
CA LEU A 387 -15.16 -12.07 9.97
C LEU A 387 -14.01 -11.28 9.36
N VAL A 388 -12.98 -11.98 8.90
CA VAL A 388 -11.78 -11.38 8.31
C VAL A 388 -11.63 -11.78 6.84
N ASP A 389 -11.01 -10.91 6.05
CA ASP A 389 -10.68 -11.20 4.66
C ASP A 389 -9.49 -12.18 4.53
N PRO A 390 -9.28 -12.78 3.34
CA PRO A 390 -8.21 -13.77 3.15
C PRO A 390 -6.80 -13.26 3.47
N HIS A 391 -6.48 -12.00 3.17
CA HIS A 391 -5.15 -11.42 3.44
C HIS A 391 -4.94 -11.23 4.94
N THR A 392 -5.95 -10.70 5.63
CA THR A 392 -5.93 -10.57 7.10
C THR A 392 -5.79 -11.93 7.77
N ALA A 393 -6.44 -12.97 7.22
CA ALA A 393 -6.30 -14.34 7.72
C ALA A 393 -4.85 -14.86 7.61
N ASP A 394 -4.14 -14.57 6.50
CA ASP A 394 -2.71 -14.88 6.37
C ASP A 394 -1.90 -14.17 7.48
N GLY A 395 -2.22 -12.91 7.75
CA GLY A 395 -1.62 -12.14 8.85
C GLY A 395 -1.86 -12.76 10.22
N ILE A 396 -3.10 -13.14 10.55
CA ILE A 396 -3.47 -13.77 11.83
C ILE A 396 -2.75 -15.10 12.01
N LYS A 397 -2.75 -15.96 10.97
CA LYS A 397 -2.08 -17.27 11.01
C LYS A 397 -0.60 -17.12 11.36
N VAL A 398 0.09 -16.19 10.74
CA VAL A 398 1.52 -15.97 11.00
C VAL A 398 1.72 -15.28 12.34
N ALA A 399 0.89 -14.30 12.70
CA ALA A 399 0.96 -13.59 13.98
C ALA A 399 0.92 -14.52 15.19
N ARG A 400 0.05 -15.54 15.15
CA ARG A 400 -0.09 -16.56 16.23
C ARG A 400 1.23 -17.27 16.58
N GLN A 401 2.21 -17.29 15.67
CA GLN A 401 3.53 -17.91 15.92
C GLN A 401 4.47 -17.01 16.72
N PHE A 402 4.16 -15.70 16.83
CA PHE A 402 5.06 -14.70 17.38
C PHE A 402 4.43 -13.86 18.50
N VAL A 403 3.28 -14.29 19.04
CA VAL A 403 2.66 -13.64 20.21
C VAL A 403 3.59 -13.76 21.42
N GLU A 404 3.81 -12.67 22.12
CA GLU A 404 4.61 -12.60 23.34
C GLU A 404 3.74 -12.12 24.52
N PRO A 405 3.82 -12.76 25.71
CA PRO A 405 3.09 -12.30 26.88
C PRO A 405 3.41 -10.83 27.22
N GLY A 406 2.37 -10.02 27.40
CA GLY A 406 2.51 -8.60 27.75
C GLY A 406 2.84 -7.64 26.62
N VAL A 407 3.01 -8.14 25.39
CA VAL A 407 3.22 -7.32 24.18
C VAL A 407 2.02 -7.50 23.25
N PRO A 408 1.13 -6.50 23.10
CA PRO A 408 0.02 -6.59 22.15
C PRO A 408 0.52 -6.84 20.74
N MET A 409 -0.14 -7.77 20.02
CA MET A 409 0.12 -8.07 18.62
C MET A 409 -1.02 -7.51 17.77
N LEU A 410 -0.75 -6.43 17.02
CA LEU A 410 -1.73 -5.85 16.11
C LEU A 410 -1.59 -6.49 14.73
N VAL A 411 -2.64 -7.16 14.28
CA VAL A 411 -2.74 -7.66 12.92
C VAL A 411 -3.41 -6.59 12.06
N LEU A 412 -2.81 -6.21 10.95
CA LEU A 412 -3.37 -5.22 10.05
C LEU A 412 -4.50 -5.83 9.22
N GLU A 413 -5.72 -5.29 9.37
CA GLU A 413 -6.84 -5.63 8.50
C GLU A 413 -6.70 -4.86 7.19
N THR A 414 -6.39 -5.58 6.12
CA THR A 414 -6.01 -4.96 4.85
C THR A 414 -7.16 -4.81 3.85
N ALA A 415 -8.26 -5.54 4.06
CA ALA A 415 -9.48 -5.41 3.27
C ALA A 415 -10.70 -5.95 4.06
N LEU A 416 -11.91 -5.63 3.59
CA LEU A 416 -13.12 -6.26 4.10
C LEU A 416 -13.49 -7.55 3.34
N PRO A 417 -14.11 -8.54 4.03
CA PRO A 417 -14.50 -9.83 3.48
C PRO A 417 -15.37 -9.76 2.22
N ALA A 418 -16.23 -8.76 2.12
CA ALA A 418 -17.16 -8.57 1.00
C ALA A 418 -16.47 -8.53 -0.39
N LYS A 419 -15.19 -8.15 -0.43
CA LYS A 419 -14.42 -8.12 -1.69
C LYS A 419 -14.00 -9.51 -2.17
N PHE A 420 -14.08 -10.52 -1.31
CA PHE A 420 -13.55 -11.88 -1.52
C PHE A 420 -14.60 -12.95 -1.17
N ALA A 421 -15.84 -12.71 -1.59
CA ALA A 421 -17.01 -13.52 -1.23
C ALA A 421 -16.81 -15.02 -1.49
N GLU A 422 -16.21 -15.42 -2.61
CA GLU A 422 -15.96 -16.83 -2.96
C GLU A 422 -15.06 -17.53 -1.91
N THR A 423 -14.01 -16.87 -1.47
CA THR A 423 -13.09 -17.42 -0.43
C THR A 423 -13.78 -17.50 0.92
N ILE A 424 -14.58 -16.50 1.26
CA ILE A 424 -15.36 -16.51 2.50
C ILE A 424 -16.40 -17.63 2.49
N GLU A 425 -17.08 -17.83 1.36
CA GLU A 425 -18.04 -18.93 1.20
C GLU A 425 -17.35 -20.29 1.31
N ALA A 426 -16.19 -20.45 0.67
CA ALA A 426 -15.39 -21.67 0.82
C ALA A 426 -14.96 -21.94 2.27
N ALA A 427 -14.64 -20.89 3.04
CA ALA A 427 -14.26 -21.03 4.45
C ALA A 427 -15.45 -21.36 5.36
N LEU A 428 -16.61 -20.70 5.19
CA LEU A 428 -17.74 -20.77 6.10
C LEU A 428 -18.86 -21.73 5.65
N GLY A 429 -18.86 -22.17 4.39
CA GLY A 429 -19.94 -22.95 3.79
C GLY A 429 -21.25 -22.17 3.57
N ARG A 430 -21.19 -20.84 3.59
CA ARG A 430 -22.33 -19.95 3.37
C ARG A 430 -21.88 -18.62 2.77
N THR A 431 -22.75 -18.02 1.96
CA THR A 431 -22.57 -16.67 1.44
C THR A 431 -22.69 -15.62 2.55
N VAL A 432 -21.89 -14.55 2.43
CA VAL A 432 -21.97 -13.38 3.31
C VAL A 432 -22.39 -12.19 2.44
N PRO A 433 -23.47 -11.50 2.78
CA PRO A 433 -23.93 -10.36 1.99
C PRO A 433 -22.91 -9.21 2.07
N PRO A 434 -22.81 -8.38 1.02
CA PRO A 434 -22.01 -7.16 1.07
C PRO A 434 -22.57 -6.19 2.14
N PRO A 435 -21.78 -5.21 2.59
CA PRO A 435 -22.28 -4.13 3.45
C PRO A 435 -23.53 -3.47 2.86
N ALA A 436 -24.49 -3.11 3.72
CA ALA A 436 -25.81 -2.61 3.30
C ALA A 436 -25.74 -1.36 2.39
N ASP A 437 -24.77 -0.49 2.61
CA ASP A 437 -24.50 0.70 1.81
C ASP A 437 -23.87 0.40 0.43
N LEU A 438 -23.48 -0.85 0.17
CA LEU A 438 -22.90 -1.34 -1.07
C LEU A 438 -23.71 -2.47 -1.72
N ALA A 439 -24.91 -2.76 -1.18
CA ALA A 439 -25.75 -3.86 -1.66
C ALA A 439 -26.14 -3.70 -3.15
N ASP A 440 -26.36 -2.47 -3.58
CA ASP A 440 -26.77 -2.15 -4.97
C ASP A 440 -25.59 -1.81 -5.90
N LEU A 441 -24.35 -1.90 -5.42
CA LEU A 441 -23.17 -1.46 -6.18
C LEU A 441 -23.06 -2.13 -7.55
N GLU A 442 -23.30 -3.43 -7.63
CA GLU A 442 -23.20 -4.21 -8.88
C GLU A 442 -24.32 -3.89 -9.89
N SER A 443 -25.43 -3.27 -9.43
CA SER A 443 -26.54 -2.85 -10.27
C SER A 443 -26.39 -1.44 -10.84
N LEU A 444 -25.40 -0.67 -10.36
CA LEU A 444 -25.16 0.69 -10.84
C LEU A 444 -24.70 0.70 -12.31
N PRO A 445 -25.04 1.76 -13.08
CA PRO A 445 -24.53 1.93 -14.44
C PRO A 445 -23.00 1.92 -14.46
N GLN A 446 -22.41 1.11 -15.31
CA GLN A 446 -20.97 0.96 -15.44
C GLN A 446 -20.46 1.70 -16.69
N ARG A 447 -19.39 2.50 -16.51
CA ARG A 447 -18.71 3.21 -17.57
C ARG A 447 -17.28 2.67 -17.71
N VAL A 448 -17.03 1.97 -18.81
CA VAL A 448 -15.74 1.38 -19.15
C VAL A 448 -15.56 1.34 -20.66
N THR A 449 -14.37 1.64 -21.13
CA THR A 449 -13.99 1.50 -22.54
C THR A 449 -13.29 0.18 -22.75
N LEU A 450 -13.86 -0.69 -23.58
CA LEU A 450 -13.23 -1.98 -23.93
C LEU A 450 -12.30 -1.79 -25.13
N MET A 451 -11.04 -2.21 -24.98
CA MET A 451 -10.02 -2.10 -26.02
C MET A 451 -9.27 -3.41 -26.21
N ASP A 452 -8.64 -3.57 -27.36
CA ASP A 452 -7.62 -4.59 -27.54
C ASP A 452 -6.36 -4.24 -26.74
N CYS A 453 -5.55 -5.23 -26.43
CA CYS A 453 -4.30 -5.04 -25.66
C CYS A 453 -3.22 -4.43 -26.58
N ASP A 454 -3.42 -3.19 -26.98
CA ASP A 454 -2.59 -2.43 -27.90
C ASP A 454 -2.20 -1.06 -27.31
N ALA A 455 -0.90 -0.84 -27.14
CA ALA A 455 -0.36 0.40 -26.60
C ALA A 455 -0.67 1.63 -27.46
N GLN A 456 -0.80 1.50 -28.79
CA GLN A 456 -1.12 2.63 -29.63
C GLN A 456 -2.58 3.06 -29.51
N ALA A 457 -3.50 2.10 -29.36
CA ALA A 457 -4.90 2.39 -29.10
C ALA A 457 -5.08 3.09 -27.75
N VAL A 458 -4.42 2.60 -26.69
CA VAL A 458 -4.45 3.24 -25.37
C VAL A 458 -3.82 4.63 -25.42
N ARG A 459 -2.69 4.81 -26.12
CA ARG A 459 -2.06 6.10 -26.34
C ARG A 459 -3.03 7.11 -26.96
N ALA A 460 -3.66 6.74 -28.07
CA ALA A 460 -4.62 7.60 -28.77
C ALA A 460 -5.81 7.99 -27.85
N PHE A 461 -6.27 7.08 -27.02
CA PHE A 461 -7.32 7.36 -26.06
C PHE A 461 -6.86 8.38 -25.00
N ILE A 462 -5.64 8.23 -24.46
CA ILE A 462 -5.08 9.20 -23.51
C ILE A 462 -4.93 10.57 -24.18
N GLU A 463 -4.41 10.63 -25.41
CA GLU A 463 -4.25 11.89 -26.18
C GLU A 463 -5.57 12.65 -26.33
N ALA A 464 -6.67 11.94 -26.51
CA ALA A 464 -8.00 12.51 -26.69
C ALA A 464 -8.65 13.04 -25.39
N HIS A 465 -8.22 12.53 -24.21
CA HIS A 465 -8.89 12.80 -22.93
C HIS A 465 -7.97 13.41 -21.87
N ALA A 466 -6.67 13.51 -22.14
CA ALA A 466 -5.70 14.04 -21.19
C ALA A 466 -5.93 15.51 -20.88
N LYS A 467 -5.67 15.90 -19.63
CA LYS A 467 -5.56 17.30 -19.22
C LYS A 467 -4.16 17.82 -19.57
N VAL A 468 -4.08 18.87 -20.38
CA VAL A 468 -2.80 19.44 -20.86
C VAL A 468 -2.62 20.86 -20.30
#